data_77a1724db9e0710e36f0c383746e784f
#
_entry.id   77a1724db9e0710e36f0c383746e784f
#
_cell.length_a   1.000
_cell.length_b   1.000
_cell.length_c   1.000
_cell.angle_alpha   90.00
_cell.angle_beta   90.00
_cell.angle_gamma   90.00
#
_symmetry.space_group_name_H-M   'P 1'
#
loop_
_entity.id
_entity.type
_entity.pdbx_description
1 polymer ?
#
loop_
_entity_poly.entity_id
_entity_poly.type
_entity_poly.pdbx_seq_one_letter_code
_entity_poly.pdbx_strand_id
1 'polypeptide(L)'
;MKNIVKMSDLTNEEVYELITRALELKNGAKVEAREDLFVANLFFENSTRTKHSFEVAEHKHRLNVINFDAATSSVNKGETLYDTCKTLEMLGCNMLVIRHSQDAYYNELSNLNIPILSGGDGSGEHPSQCLLDLMTMYEKFGTFENLNIIIAGDIKNSRVARSNYNMLTRLGAKVKFVCPDIFKDETLGDVVDFDEIIDKVDVCMLLRVQHERHDSKMGLSKEEYHNNYGLTKERYNK
;
A
#
# COMPACT_ATOMS: atom_id res chain seq x y z
N MET A 1 7.78 -3.04 19.79
CA MET A 1 6.76 -3.00 18.72
C MET A 1 7.45 -3.46 17.44
N LYS A 2 6.74 -4.08 16.50
CA LYS A 2 7.28 -4.69 15.28
C LYS A 2 7.26 -3.69 14.12
N ASN A 3 8.26 -3.74 13.24
CA ASN A 3 8.20 -3.01 11.98
C ASN A 3 7.11 -3.57 11.06
N ILE A 4 6.41 -2.72 10.32
CA ILE A 4 5.50 -3.09 9.24
C ILE A 4 5.95 -2.34 7.99
N VAL A 5 6.98 -2.85 7.34
CA VAL A 5 7.57 -2.23 6.15
C VAL A 5 7.26 -2.99 4.86
N LYS A 6 6.86 -4.26 5.00
CA LYS A 6 6.35 -5.12 3.92
C LYS A 6 5.28 -6.07 4.49
N MET A 7 4.42 -6.60 3.62
CA MET A 7 3.33 -7.48 4.06
C MET A 7 3.82 -8.83 4.59
N SER A 8 5.02 -9.29 4.19
CA SER A 8 5.65 -10.49 4.75
C SER A 8 6.13 -10.33 6.20
N ASP A 9 6.14 -9.13 6.76
CA ASP A 9 6.43 -8.90 8.18
C ASP A 9 5.29 -9.38 9.07
N LEU A 10 4.09 -9.55 8.51
CA LEU A 10 2.89 -9.98 9.23
C LEU A 10 2.59 -11.46 8.96
N THR A 11 2.21 -12.19 10.02
CA THR A 11 1.61 -13.52 9.86
C THR A 11 0.17 -13.40 9.36
N ASN A 12 -0.45 -14.52 8.95
CA ASN A 12 -1.86 -14.49 8.54
C ASN A 12 -2.76 -14.08 9.72
N GLU A 13 -2.48 -14.59 10.91
CA GLU A 13 -3.19 -14.27 12.14
C GLU A 13 -3.12 -12.77 12.45
N GLU A 14 -1.93 -12.18 12.39
CA GLU A 14 -1.73 -10.73 12.59
C GLU A 14 -2.50 -9.89 11.56
N VAL A 15 -2.57 -10.34 10.30
CA VAL A 15 -3.37 -9.67 9.27
C VAL A 15 -4.86 -9.70 9.62
N TYR A 16 -5.40 -10.86 10.03
CA TYR A 16 -6.80 -10.97 10.46
C TYR A 16 -7.09 -10.15 11.71
N GLU A 17 -6.19 -10.12 12.68
CA GLU A 17 -6.31 -9.28 13.88
C GLU A 17 -6.37 -7.80 13.53
N LEU A 18 -5.47 -7.32 12.66
CA LEU A 18 -5.46 -5.93 12.20
C LEU A 18 -6.75 -5.56 11.45
N ILE A 19 -7.22 -6.42 10.55
CA ILE A 19 -8.48 -6.20 9.81
C ILE A 19 -9.66 -6.16 10.76
N THR A 20 -9.76 -7.12 11.68
CA THR A 20 -10.83 -7.19 12.67
C THR A 20 -10.84 -5.93 13.54
N ARG A 21 -9.68 -5.52 14.03
CA ARG A 21 -9.56 -4.30 14.83
C ARG A 21 -9.93 -3.04 14.04
N ALA A 22 -9.53 -2.97 12.77
CA ALA A 22 -9.89 -1.85 11.90
C ALA A 22 -11.42 -1.79 11.66
N LEU A 23 -12.10 -2.92 11.48
CA LEU A 23 -13.55 -2.99 11.37
C LEU A 23 -14.27 -2.59 12.66
N GLU A 24 -13.76 -3.02 13.83
CA GLU A 24 -14.27 -2.55 15.12
C GLU A 24 -14.20 -1.03 15.26
N LEU A 25 -13.04 -0.44 14.92
CA LEU A 25 -12.84 1.01 14.95
C LEU A 25 -13.76 1.74 13.97
N LYS A 26 -13.93 1.19 12.76
CA LYS A 26 -14.87 1.71 11.77
C LYS A 26 -16.31 1.70 12.30
N ASN A 27 -16.68 0.68 13.08
CA ASN A 27 -18.00 0.52 13.68
C ASN A 27 -18.15 1.23 15.04
N GLY A 28 -17.24 2.11 15.39
CA GLY A 28 -17.35 3.00 16.55
C GLY A 28 -16.69 2.49 17.84
N ALA A 29 -15.84 1.47 17.78
CA ALA A 29 -15.03 1.11 18.93
C ALA A 29 -14.14 2.27 19.37
N LYS A 30 -13.91 2.37 20.68
CA LYS A 30 -13.09 3.44 21.24
C LYS A 30 -11.62 3.28 20.81
N VAL A 31 -11.04 4.40 20.45
CA VAL A 31 -9.60 4.53 20.22
C VAL A 31 -8.93 4.77 21.57
N GLU A 32 -7.86 4.06 21.87
CA GLU A 32 -7.03 4.28 23.05
C GLU A 32 -6.18 5.54 22.86
N ALA A 33 -6.25 6.46 23.81
CA ALA A 33 -5.40 7.65 23.78
C ALA A 33 -3.99 7.33 24.29
N ARG A 34 -2.97 7.83 23.62
CA ARG A 34 -1.55 7.62 23.91
C ARG A 34 -0.80 8.96 23.83
N GLU A 35 -1.18 9.88 24.73
CA GLU A 35 -0.63 11.24 24.82
C GLU A 35 0.86 11.26 25.22
N ASP A 36 1.37 10.14 25.68
CA ASP A 36 2.77 9.91 26.06
C ASP A 36 3.70 9.60 24.87
N LEU A 37 3.15 9.31 23.69
CA LEU A 37 3.93 8.85 22.53
C LEU A 37 4.10 9.93 21.48
N PHE A 38 5.30 9.96 20.89
CA PHE A 38 5.65 10.80 19.75
C PHE A 38 5.80 9.95 18.51
N VAL A 39 5.19 10.37 17.40
CA VAL A 39 5.33 9.78 16.09
C VAL A 39 5.82 10.80 15.08
N ALA A 40 6.77 10.42 14.22
CA ALA A 40 7.23 11.30 13.16
C ALA A 40 6.82 10.76 11.78
N ASN A 41 6.23 11.65 10.97
CA ASN A 41 5.79 11.39 9.60
C ASN A 41 6.83 11.93 8.61
N LEU A 42 7.57 11.01 7.97
CA LEU A 42 8.62 11.32 7.00
C LEU A 42 8.15 10.93 5.59
N PHE A 43 7.65 11.89 4.84
CA PHE A 43 7.17 11.69 3.47
C PHE A 43 8.12 12.34 2.47
N PHE A 44 9.00 11.55 1.85
CA PHE A 44 9.95 11.98 0.83
C PHE A 44 9.36 11.95 -0.59
N GLU A 45 8.16 11.39 -0.75
CA GLU A 45 7.35 11.48 -1.97
C GLU A 45 6.03 12.20 -1.70
N ASN A 46 5.52 12.90 -2.71
CA ASN A 46 4.22 13.55 -2.62
C ASN A 46 3.10 12.52 -2.35
N SER A 47 2.35 12.75 -1.29
CA SER A 47 1.25 11.88 -0.90
C SER A 47 0.20 12.64 -0.11
N THR A 48 -0.97 12.88 -0.70
CA THR A 48 -2.08 13.52 -0.01
C THR A 48 -2.83 12.52 0.85
N ARG A 49 -3.32 11.43 0.23
CA ARG A 49 -4.18 10.46 0.94
C ARG A 49 -3.45 9.74 2.07
N THR A 50 -2.33 9.11 1.78
CA THR A 50 -1.60 8.31 2.78
C THR A 50 -1.12 9.18 3.93
N LYS A 51 -0.50 10.33 3.64
CA LYS A 51 0.01 11.24 4.67
C LYS A 51 -1.11 11.65 5.63
N HIS A 52 -2.19 12.23 5.11
CA HIS A 52 -3.27 12.72 5.97
C HIS A 52 -4.09 11.61 6.62
N SER A 53 -4.14 10.40 6.05
CA SER A 53 -4.79 9.27 6.75
C SER A 53 -4.01 8.82 7.99
N PHE A 54 -2.67 8.82 7.94
CA PHE A 54 -1.84 8.60 9.12
C PHE A 54 -2.03 9.73 10.14
N GLU A 55 -1.92 10.99 9.73
CA GLU A 55 -2.12 12.15 10.62
C GLU A 55 -3.47 12.07 11.34
N VAL A 56 -4.56 11.79 10.63
CA VAL A 56 -5.89 11.68 11.23
C VAL A 56 -5.97 10.52 12.22
N ALA A 57 -5.39 9.36 11.90
CA ALA A 57 -5.36 8.21 12.80
C ALA A 57 -4.56 8.52 14.07
N GLU A 58 -3.39 9.12 13.93
CA GLU A 58 -2.50 9.54 15.03
C GLU A 58 -3.19 10.52 15.96
N HIS A 59 -3.84 11.54 15.41
CA HIS A 59 -4.62 12.51 16.22
C HIS A 59 -5.82 11.87 16.93
N LYS A 60 -6.48 10.88 16.33
CA LYS A 60 -7.53 10.11 17.01
C LYS A 60 -7.00 9.33 18.20
N HIS A 61 -5.76 8.84 18.12
CA HIS A 61 -5.05 8.21 19.22
C HIS A 61 -4.42 9.22 20.20
N ARG A 62 -4.57 10.53 19.95
CA ARG A 62 -3.95 11.62 20.71
C ARG A 62 -2.43 11.51 20.80
N LEU A 63 -1.79 11.01 19.74
CA LEU A 63 -0.33 10.98 19.63
C LEU A 63 0.20 12.40 19.40
N ASN A 64 1.43 12.64 19.85
CA ASN A 64 2.17 13.85 19.50
C ASN A 64 2.80 13.67 18.12
N VAL A 65 2.26 14.35 17.11
CA VAL A 65 2.65 14.17 15.71
C VAL A 65 3.72 15.17 15.29
N ILE A 66 4.83 14.68 14.77
CA ILE A 66 5.90 15.48 14.16
C ILE A 66 5.83 15.27 12.65
N ASN A 67 5.45 16.32 11.91
CA ASN A 67 5.48 16.29 10.45
C ASN A 67 6.85 16.78 9.97
N PHE A 68 7.65 15.83 9.44
CA PHE A 68 8.95 16.14 8.88
C PHE A 68 8.80 16.70 7.46
N ASP A 69 9.44 17.84 7.23
CA ASP A 69 9.51 18.46 5.90
C ASP A 69 10.92 18.27 5.32
N ALA A 70 11.04 17.33 4.38
CA ALA A 70 12.31 17.04 3.71
C ALA A 70 12.87 18.28 2.95
N ALA A 71 11.99 19.12 2.40
CA ALA A 71 12.40 20.28 1.60
C ALA A 71 13.12 21.36 2.42
N THR A 72 12.84 21.43 3.73
CA THR A 72 13.42 22.43 4.65
C THR A 72 14.39 21.84 5.67
N SER A 73 14.66 20.54 5.58
CA SER A 73 15.48 19.79 6.54
C SER A 73 16.97 19.72 6.15
N SER A 74 17.78 19.14 7.03
CA SER A 74 19.21 18.86 6.81
C SER A 74 19.47 17.85 5.70
N VAL A 75 18.47 17.12 5.20
CA VAL A 75 18.57 16.28 4.00
C VAL A 75 19.14 17.06 2.81
N ASN A 76 18.75 18.34 2.67
CA ASN A 76 19.31 19.24 1.64
C ASN A 76 20.80 19.57 1.83
N LYS A 77 21.37 19.24 2.98
CA LYS A 77 22.80 19.41 3.30
C LYS A 77 23.58 18.11 3.23
N GLY A 78 22.95 17.02 2.75
CA GLY A 78 23.56 15.69 2.60
C GLY A 78 23.38 14.77 3.79
N GLU A 79 22.47 15.07 4.73
CA GLU A 79 22.07 14.14 5.80
C GLU A 79 21.41 12.89 5.21
N THR A 80 21.84 11.71 5.66
CA THR A 80 21.30 10.44 5.19
C THR A 80 19.91 10.17 5.80
N LEU A 81 19.14 9.26 5.18
CA LEU A 81 17.88 8.81 5.75
C LEU A 81 18.08 8.21 7.15
N TYR A 82 19.16 7.43 7.32
CA TYR A 82 19.52 6.85 8.62
C TYR A 82 19.79 7.93 9.68
N ASP A 83 20.60 8.92 9.36
CA ASP A 83 20.94 9.99 10.32
C ASP A 83 19.70 10.80 10.73
N THR A 84 18.83 11.11 9.77
CA THR A 84 17.53 11.77 10.03
C THR A 84 16.66 10.94 10.99
N CYS A 85 16.47 9.64 10.67
CA CYS A 85 15.67 8.74 11.49
C CYS A 85 16.28 8.51 12.88
N LYS A 86 17.62 8.37 12.95
CA LYS A 86 18.34 8.19 14.20
C LYS A 86 18.26 9.44 15.09
N THR A 87 18.32 10.61 14.49
CA THR A 87 18.12 11.88 15.22
C THR A 87 16.74 11.94 15.84
N LEU A 88 15.66 11.60 15.10
CA LEU A 88 14.30 11.57 15.62
C LEU A 88 14.14 10.56 16.76
N GLU A 89 14.73 9.35 16.62
CA GLU A 89 14.76 8.36 17.69
C GLU A 89 15.43 8.94 18.96
N MET A 90 16.59 9.57 18.82
CA MET A 90 17.33 10.15 19.95
C MET A 90 16.64 11.36 20.57
N LEU A 91 15.80 12.07 19.83
CA LEU A 91 14.94 13.15 20.34
C LEU A 91 13.72 12.62 21.10
N GLY A 92 13.48 11.28 21.09
CA GLY A 92 12.41 10.66 21.86
C GLY A 92 11.17 10.25 21.05
N CYS A 93 11.25 10.22 19.71
CA CYS A 93 10.20 9.61 18.91
C CYS A 93 10.08 8.12 19.23
N ASN A 94 8.85 7.64 19.31
CA ASN A 94 8.53 6.26 19.64
C ASN A 94 8.18 5.43 18.40
N MET A 95 7.90 6.07 17.27
CA MET A 95 7.55 5.41 16.01
C MET A 95 7.81 6.35 14.83
N LEU A 96 8.15 5.78 13.68
CA LEU A 96 8.30 6.51 12.41
C LEU A 96 7.30 5.97 11.39
N VAL A 97 6.63 6.88 10.68
CA VAL A 97 5.88 6.58 9.46
C VAL A 97 6.69 7.11 8.29
N ILE A 98 7.14 6.23 7.41
CA ILE A 98 8.06 6.61 6.33
C ILE A 98 7.47 6.24 4.97
N ARG A 99 7.52 7.20 4.03
CA ARG A 99 7.31 6.97 2.60
C ARG A 99 8.51 7.48 1.83
N HIS A 100 9.14 6.61 1.05
CA HIS A 100 10.37 6.91 0.33
C HIS A 100 10.30 6.44 -1.13
N SER A 101 11.05 7.10 -2.01
CA SER A 101 11.15 6.74 -3.44
C SER A 101 12.09 5.56 -3.72
N GLN A 102 13.01 5.27 -2.80
CA GLN A 102 13.94 4.16 -2.89
C GLN A 102 13.27 2.85 -2.51
N ASP A 103 13.52 1.80 -3.28
CA ASP A 103 13.07 0.45 -2.95
C ASP A 103 13.82 -0.08 -1.72
N ALA A 104 13.09 -0.74 -0.84
CA ALA A 104 13.64 -1.36 0.38
C ALA A 104 14.49 -0.43 1.26
N TYR A 105 14.15 0.88 1.30
CA TYR A 105 14.85 1.90 2.11
C TYR A 105 15.03 1.48 3.57
N TYR A 106 14.15 0.66 4.09
CA TYR A 106 14.15 0.17 5.48
C TYR A 106 15.36 -0.73 5.81
N ASN A 107 16.07 -1.25 4.81
CA ASN A 107 17.25 -2.08 5.04
C ASN A 107 18.38 -1.27 5.71
N GLU A 108 18.52 0.00 5.37
CA GLU A 108 19.50 0.89 6.00
C GLU A 108 19.08 1.38 7.40
N LEU A 109 17.82 1.14 7.79
CA LEU A 109 17.27 1.52 9.09
C LEU A 109 17.21 0.39 10.11
N SER A 110 17.85 -0.76 9.83
CA SER A 110 17.82 -1.95 10.68
C SER A 110 18.37 -1.75 12.10
N ASN A 111 19.18 -0.73 12.31
CA ASN A 111 19.80 -0.39 13.60
C ASN A 111 18.97 0.61 14.45
N LEU A 112 17.76 0.95 14.02
CA LEU A 112 16.84 1.73 14.84
C LEU A 112 16.14 0.82 15.86
N ASN A 113 15.88 1.37 17.05
CA ASN A 113 15.20 0.64 18.14
C ASN A 113 13.70 0.99 18.23
N ILE A 114 13.21 1.86 17.36
CA ILE A 114 11.79 2.24 17.27
C ILE A 114 11.16 1.65 16.02
N PRO A 115 9.86 1.30 16.06
CA PRO A 115 9.18 0.68 14.93
C PRO A 115 8.98 1.65 13.77
N ILE A 116 8.98 1.08 12.57
CA ILE A 116 8.73 1.77 11.32
C ILE A 116 7.45 1.21 10.69
N LEU A 117 6.55 2.12 10.31
CA LEU A 117 5.40 1.84 9.46
C LEU A 117 5.64 2.41 8.06
N SER A 118 5.56 1.57 7.03
CA SER A 118 5.76 2.04 5.66
C SER A 118 4.48 2.61 5.06
N GLY A 119 4.55 3.86 4.62
CA GLY A 119 3.57 4.52 3.75
C GLY A 119 3.82 4.28 2.26
N GLY A 120 4.74 3.36 1.92
CA GLY A 120 5.15 2.95 0.57
C GLY A 120 6.64 3.13 0.33
N ASP A 121 7.24 2.15 -0.34
CA ASP A 121 8.65 2.15 -0.74
C ASP A 121 8.76 2.06 -2.26
N GLY A 122 9.34 3.03 -2.91
CA GLY A 122 9.63 3.04 -4.35
C GLY A 122 8.61 2.29 -5.21
N SER A 123 9.03 1.23 -5.87
CA SER A 123 8.21 0.28 -6.62
C SER A 123 7.90 -1.01 -5.84
N GLY A 124 8.40 -1.17 -4.62
CA GLY A 124 8.30 -2.38 -3.80
C GLY A 124 6.90 -2.66 -3.25
N GLU A 125 6.62 -2.25 -2.01
CA GLU A 125 5.34 -2.55 -1.35
C GLU A 125 4.63 -1.31 -0.78
N HIS A 126 3.34 -1.46 -0.50
CA HIS A 126 2.53 -0.47 0.19
C HIS A 126 1.63 -1.17 1.24
N PRO A 127 2.19 -1.56 2.40
CA PRO A 127 1.48 -2.38 3.38
C PRO A 127 0.17 -1.77 3.85
N SER A 128 0.16 -0.48 4.18
CA SER A 128 -1.05 0.20 4.65
C SER A 128 -2.17 0.23 3.60
N GLN A 129 -1.83 0.33 2.29
CA GLN A 129 -2.82 0.23 1.23
C GLN A 129 -3.33 -1.21 1.08
N CYS A 130 -2.43 -2.20 1.11
CA CYS A 130 -2.81 -3.60 1.05
C CYS A 130 -3.78 -3.96 2.20
N LEU A 131 -3.50 -3.55 3.43
CA LEU A 131 -4.39 -3.76 4.57
C LEU A 131 -5.77 -3.10 4.40
N LEU A 132 -5.85 -1.92 3.77
CA LEU A 132 -7.12 -1.27 3.43
C LEU A 132 -7.92 -2.08 2.40
N ASP A 133 -7.26 -2.57 1.35
CA ASP A 133 -7.88 -3.37 0.32
C ASP A 133 -8.39 -4.69 0.90
N LEU A 134 -7.58 -5.36 1.72
CA LEU A 134 -7.96 -6.58 2.45
C LEU A 134 -9.15 -6.33 3.38
N MET A 135 -9.13 -5.24 4.16
CA MET A 135 -10.25 -4.90 5.05
C MET A 135 -11.56 -4.72 4.26
N THR A 136 -11.50 -4.05 3.10
CA THR A 136 -12.66 -3.82 2.24
C THR A 136 -13.24 -5.14 1.71
N MET A 137 -12.38 -6.05 1.27
CA MET A 137 -12.78 -7.38 0.80
C MET A 137 -13.36 -8.22 1.95
N TYR A 138 -12.67 -8.24 3.09
CA TYR A 138 -13.10 -9.01 4.25
C TYR A 138 -14.45 -8.52 4.82
N GLU A 139 -14.69 -7.22 4.84
CA GLU A 139 -15.98 -6.64 5.23
C GLU A 139 -17.13 -7.13 4.34
N LYS A 140 -16.85 -7.33 3.05
CA LYS A 140 -17.86 -7.78 2.08
C LYS A 140 -18.08 -9.29 2.08
N PHE A 141 -17.00 -10.08 2.16
CA PHE A 141 -17.04 -11.52 1.91
C PHE A 141 -16.81 -12.37 3.17
N GLY A 142 -16.24 -11.82 4.23
CA GLY A 142 -15.91 -12.53 5.48
C GLY A 142 -14.76 -13.54 5.35
N THR A 143 -14.19 -13.71 4.18
CA THR A 143 -13.09 -14.63 3.87
C THR A 143 -12.34 -14.15 2.65
N PHE A 144 -11.10 -14.65 2.48
CA PHE A 144 -10.34 -14.51 1.23
C PHE A 144 -10.28 -15.83 0.46
N GLU A 145 -10.53 -16.94 1.18
CA GLU A 145 -10.38 -18.29 0.62
C GLU A 145 -11.30 -18.50 -0.58
N ASN A 146 -10.70 -18.94 -1.69
CA ASN A 146 -11.36 -19.18 -2.98
C ASN A 146 -11.98 -17.97 -3.67
N LEU A 147 -11.82 -16.73 -3.18
CA LEU A 147 -12.24 -15.55 -3.94
C LEU A 147 -11.48 -15.47 -5.28
N ASN A 148 -12.22 -15.24 -6.35
CA ASN A 148 -11.67 -14.99 -7.68
C ASN A 148 -11.48 -13.47 -7.83
N ILE A 149 -10.25 -13.03 -7.96
CA ILE A 149 -9.89 -11.61 -7.95
C ILE A 149 -9.14 -11.28 -9.23
N ILE A 150 -9.51 -10.21 -9.90
CA ILE A 150 -8.67 -9.61 -10.96
C ILE A 150 -8.12 -8.27 -10.52
N ILE A 151 -6.87 -8.02 -10.90
CA ILE A 151 -6.21 -6.73 -10.75
C ILE A 151 -5.90 -6.22 -12.15
N ALA A 152 -6.54 -5.11 -12.54
CA ALA A 152 -6.44 -4.56 -13.89
C ALA A 152 -5.68 -3.24 -13.91
N GLY A 153 -4.74 -3.07 -14.84
CA GLY A 153 -4.02 -1.82 -15.06
C GLY A 153 -2.51 -1.98 -15.23
N ASP A 154 -1.74 -1.02 -14.71
CA ASP A 154 -0.28 -1.01 -14.77
C ASP A 154 0.31 -1.91 -13.66
N ILE A 155 0.42 -3.20 -13.94
CA ILE A 155 0.86 -4.20 -12.96
C ILE A 155 2.35 -4.05 -12.65
N LYS A 156 3.17 -3.93 -13.69
CA LYS A 156 4.64 -3.90 -13.60
C LYS A 156 5.17 -2.81 -12.66
N ASN A 157 4.54 -1.63 -12.70
CA ASN A 157 4.98 -0.49 -11.90
C ASN A 157 4.14 -0.28 -10.64
N SER A 158 3.23 -1.20 -10.31
CA SER A 158 2.31 -1.06 -9.20
C SER A 158 2.75 -1.86 -7.97
N ARG A 159 3.31 -1.15 -6.98
CA ARG A 159 3.53 -1.71 -5.64
C ARG A 159 2.24 -2.22 -4.98
N VAL A 160 1.08 -1.62 -5.32
CA VAL A 160 -0.22 -2.06 -4.82
C VAL A 160 -0.60 -3.42 -5.41
N ALA A 161 -0.39 -3.63 -6.74
CA ALA A 161 -0.61 -4.92 -7.37
C ALA A 161 0.22 -6.01 -6.70
N ARG A 162 1.51 -5.76 -6.50
CA ARG A 162 2.46 -6.72 -5.90
C ARG A 162 2.08 -7.08 -4.46
N SER A 163 1.84 -6.08 -3.61
CA SER A 163 1.45 -6.31 -2.22
C SER A 163 0.15 -7.10 -2.11
N ASN A 164 -0.86 -6.72 -2.91
CA ASN A 164 -2.15 -7.41 -2.91
C ASN A 164 -2.04 -8.83 -3.46
N TYR A 165 -1.33 -9.04 -4.58
CA TYR A 165 -1.14 -10.37 -5.14
C TYR A 165 -0.52 -11.32 -4.13
N ASN A 166 0.62 -10.93 -3.54
CA ASN A 166 1.35 -11.76 -2.59
C ASN A 166 0.49 -12.10 -1.36
N MET A 167 -0.23 -11.11 -0.84
CA MET A 167 -1.03 -11.33 0.37
C MET A 167 -2.31 -12.11 0.09
N LEU A 168 -3.07 -11.74 -0.94
CA LEU A 168 -4.32 -12.41 -1.28
C LEU A 168 -4.09 -13.89 -1.64
N THR A 169 -3.03 -14.18 -2.43
CA THR A 169 -2.65 -15.56 -2.75
C THR A 169 -2.28 -16.34 -1.49
N ARG A 170 -1.52 -15.73 -0.58
CA ARG A 170 -1.17 -16.34 0.73
C ARG A 170 -2.40 -16.62 1.59
N LEU A 171 -3.45 -15.80 1.46
CA LEU A 171 -4.73 -15.96 2.18
C LEU A 171 -5.74 -16.86 1.45
N GLY A 172 -5.33 -17.51 0.36
CA GLY A 172 -6.13 -18.52 -0.35
C GLY A 172 -7.00 -17.99 -1.49
N ALA A 173 -6.87 -16.71 -1.88
CA ALA A 173 -7.55 -16.17 -3.05
C ALA A 173 -6.88 -16.58 -4.36
N LYS A 174 -7.65 -16.59 -5.43
CA LYS A 174 -7.21 -16.85 -6.82
C LYS A 174 -7.10 -15.51 -7.54
N VAL A 175 -5.88 -15.02 -7.68
CA VAL A 175 -5.62 -13.69 -8.26
C VAL A 175 -5.11 -13.82 -9.68
N LYS A 176 -5.70 -13.08 -10.61
CA LYS A 176 -5.26 -12.94 -12.00
C LYS A 176 -5.12 -11.47 -12.37
N PHE A 177 -4.45 -11.20 -13.47
CA PHE A 177 -4.20 -9.85 -13.94
C PHE A 177 -4.85 -9.59 -15.29
N VAL A 178 -5.18 -8.31 -15.52
CA VAL A 178 -5.66 -7.81 -16.81
C VAL A 178 -4.84 -6.58 -17.18
N CYS A 179 -3.99 -6.70 -18.17
CA CYS A 179 -3.13 -5.59 -18.61
C CYS A 179 -2.58 -5.83 -20.03
N PRO A 180 -2.16 -4.75 -20.73
CA PRO A 180 -1.35 -4.91 -21.95
C PRO A 180 0.01 -5.54 -21.62
N ASP A 181 0.63 -6.20 -22.60
CA ASP A 181 1.92 -6.88 -22.44
C ASP A 181 3.02 -5.99 -21.86
N ILE A 182 3.04 -4.71 -22.22
CA ILE A 182 4.01 -3.74 -21.70
C ILE A 182 3.90 -3.49 -20.18
N PHE A 183 2.76 -3.81 -19.59
CA PHE A 183 2.48 -3.67 -18.15
C PHE A 183 2.53 -4.98 -17.39
N LYS A 184 2.84 -6.06 -18.07
CA LYS A 184 2.96 -7.38 -17.47
C LYS A 184 4.20 -7.46 -16.57
N ASP A 185 4.05 -8.12 -15.44
CA ASP A 185 5.13 -8.52 -14.55
C ASP A 185 5.23 -10.05 -14.57
N GLU A 186 6.28 -10.57 -15.21
CA GLU A 186 6.49 -12.02 -15.39
C GLU A 186 6.75 -12.77 -14.06
N THR A 187 6.97 -12.03 -12.97
CA THR A 187 7.21 -12.60 -11.63
C THR A 187 5.93 -12.83 -10.84
N LEU A 188 4.80 -12.31 -11.35
CA LEU A 188 3.48 -12.43 -10.73
C LEU A 188 2.61 -13.47 -11.46
N GLY A 189 1.33 -13.51 -11.14
CA GLY A 189 0.39 -14.49 -11.67
C GLY A 189 -0.03 -14.26 -13.13
N ASP A 190 -0.96 -15.10 -13.60
CA ASP A 190 -1.41 -15.14 -14.98
C ASP A 190 -2.12 -13.86 -15.41
N VAL A 191 -1.85 -13.43 -16.64
CA VAL A 191 -2.61 -12.40 -17.35
C VAL A 191 -3.69 -13.07 -18.19
N VAL A 192 -4.91 -12.55 -18.10
CA VAL A 192 -6.10 -13.07 -18.78
C VAL A 192 -6.85 -11.97 -19.52
N ASP A 193 -7.71 -12.36 -20.44
CA ASP A 193 -8.62 -11.45 -21.10
C ASP A 193 -9.73 -11.00 -20.15
N PHE A 194 -10.06 -9.70 -20.18
CA PHE A 194 -11.06 -9.12 -19.29
C PHE A 194 -12.46 -9.70 -19.54
N ASP A 195 -12.83 -9.86 -20.81
CA ASP A 195 -14.18 -10.31 -21.19
C ASP A 195 -14.40 -11.78 -20.93
N GLU A 196 -13.33 -12.60 -20.88
CA GLU A 196 -13.40 -14.02 -20.56
C GLU A 196 -13.56 -14.32 -19.07
N ILE A 197 -13.19 -13.35 -18.19
CA ILE A 197 -13.12 -13.60 -16.76
C ILE A 197 -14.12 -12.79 -15.92
N ILE A 198 -14.60 -11.64 -16.40
CA ILE A 198 -15.34 -10.66 -15.59
C ILE A 198 -16.62 -11.22 -14.96
N ASP A 199 -17.30 -12.16 -15.62
CA ASP A 199 -18.51 -12.82 -15.12
C ASP A 199 -18.25 -13.88 -14.03
N LYS A 200 -16.98 -14.15 -13.73
CA LYS A 200 -16.52 -15.20 -12.80
C LYS A 200 -15.75 -14.66 -11.61
N VAL A 201 -15.59 -13.33 -11.52
CA VAL A 201 -14.81 -12.71 -10.45
C VAL A 201 -15.69 -12.14 -9.35
N ASP A 202 -15.20 -12.28 -8.12
CA ASP A 202 -15.82 -11.69 -6.94
C ASP A 202 -15.36 -10.25 -6.72
N VAL A 203 -14.11 -9.96 -7.13
CA VAL A 203 -13.48 -8.64 -6.95
C VAL A 203 -12.72 -8.21 -8.20
N CYS A 204 -13.01 -7.01 -8.67
CA CYS A 204 -12.26 -6.34 -9.72
C CYS A 204 -11.53 -5.11 -9.13
N MET A 205 -10.20 -5.19 -9.01
CA MET A 205 -9.36 -4.09 -8.57
C MET A 205 -8.83 -3.32 -9.80
N LEU A 206 -9.06 -2.02 -9.84
CA LEU A 206 -8.61 -1.16 -10.93
C LEU A 206 -7.42 -0.30 -10.48
N LEU A 207 -6.34 -0.38 -11.22
CA LEU A 207 -5.14 0.41 -10.99
C LEU A 207 -5.10 1.61 -11.94
N ARG A 208 -4.49 2.69 -11.47
CA ARG A 208 -4.15 3.83 -12.33
C ARG A 208 -2.94 3.48 -13.20
N VAL A 209 -2.97 3.88 -14.48
CA VAL A 209 -1.76 3.89 -15.31
C VAL A 209 -0.82 4.97 -14.80
N GLN A 210 0.42 4.59 -14.50
CA GLN A 210 1.43 5.48 -13.91
C GLN A 210 2.31 6.08 -15.01
N HIS A 211 1.76 7.03 -15.79
CA HIS A 211 2.47 7.67 -16.91
C HIS A 211 3.83 8.26 -16.52
N GLU A 212 3.98 8.69 -15.27
CA GLU A 212 5.20 9.23 -14.69
C GLU A 212 6.34 8.22 -14.53
N ARG A 213 6.04 6.92 -14.65
CA ARG A 213 7.00 5.82 -14.50
C ARG A 213 7.30 5.09 -15.81
N HIS A 214 6.76 5.59 -16.93
CA HIS A 214 6.97 5.00 -18.25
C HIS A 214 7.89 5.88 -19.09
N ASP A 215 9.01 5.34 -19.52
CA ASP A 215 9.98 5.99 -20.42
C ASP A 215 9.52 6.02 -21.89
N SER A 216 8.51 5.23 -22.25
CA SER A 216 8.01 5.08 -23.61
C SER A 216 6.50 5.37 -23.73
N LYS A 217 6.09 5.87 -24.87
CA LYS A 217 4.66 5.99 -25.20
C LYS A 217 4.04 4.59 -25.20
N MET A 218 2.90 4.45 -24.56
CA MET A 218 2.17 3.20 -24.35
C MET A 218 1.75 2.48 -25.65
N GLY A 219 1.81 3.18 -26.81
CA GLY A 219 1.42 2.64 -28.11
C GLY A 219 -0.10 2.46 -28.28
N LEU A 220 -0.89 2.68 -27.23
CA LEU A 220 -2.35 2.62 -27.21
C LEU A 220 -2.94 3.99 -26.91
N SER A 221 -4.00 4.35 -27.59
CA SER A 221 -4.81 5.52 -27.23
C SER A 221 -5.56 5.26 -25.91
N LYS A 222 -6.04 6.33 -25.29
CA LYS A 222 -6.87 6.20 -24.06
C LYS A 222 -8.15 5.41 -24.32
N GLU A 223 -8.73 5.56 -25.50
CA GLU A 223 -9.95 4.86 -25.92
C GLU A 223 -9.68 3.36 -26.12
N GLU A 224 -8.62 3.01 -26.85
CA GLU A 224 -8.21 1.61 -27.04
C GLU A 224 -7.87 0.94 -25.69
N TYR A 225 -7.16 1.65 -24.82
CA TYR A 225 -6.86 1.14 -23.47
C TYR A 225 -8.14 0.89 -22.67
N HIS A 226 -9.08 1.86 -22.68
CA HIS A 226 -10.35 1.72 -21.96
C HIS A 226 -11.19 0.56 -22.50
N ASN A 227 -11.26 0.43 -23.83
CA ASN A 227 -12.05 -0.63 -24.47
C ASN A 227 -11.47 -2.02 -24.19
N ASN A 228 -10.14 -2.19 -24.19
CA ASN A 228 -9.50 -3.48 -24.03
C ASN A 228 -9.27 -3.85 -22.54
N TYR A 229 -8.92 -2.89 -21.69
CA TYR A 229 -8.46 -3.13 -20.30
C TYR A 229 -9.23 -2.35 -19.24
N GLY A 230 -10.21 -1.52 -19.63
CA GLY A 230 -11.01 -0.75 -18.69
C GLY A 230 -12.29 -1.46 -18.27
N LEU A 231 -12.84 -1.07 -17.12
CA LEU A 231 -14.18 -1.51 -16.69
C LEU A 231 -15.23 -0.65 -17.43
N THR A 232 -15.74 -1.17 -18.56
CA THR A 232 -16.84 -0.54 -19.30
C THR A 232 -18.17 -0.78 -18.59
N LYS A 233 -19.24 -0.07 -19.05
CA LYS A 233 -20.60 -0.31 -18.51
C LYS A 233 -21.07 -1.75 -18.77
N GLU A 234 -20.75 -2.30 -19.94
CA GLU A 234 -21.09 -3.67 -20.32
C GLU A 234 -20.42 -4.67 -19.37
N ARG A 235 -19.13 -4.48 -19.06
CA ARG A 235 -18.38 -5.31 -18.10
C ARG A 235 -18.89 -5.18 -16.68
N TYR A 236 -19.25 -3.98 -16.26
CA TYR A 236 -19.81 -3.74 -14.92
C TYR A 236 -21.18 -4.40 -14.71
N ASN A 237 -21.96 -4.58 -15.77
CA ASN A 237 -23.28 -5.17 -15.70
C ASN A 237 -23.29 -6.72 -15.81
N LYS A 238 -22.15 -7.34 -16.04
CA LYS A 238 -21.98 -8.79 -16.00
C LYS A 238 -21.77 -9.29 -14.57
#